data_269a1b9b7c812c2bd173b74b07bc1673
#
_entry.id   269a1b9b7c812c2bd173b74b07bc1673
#
_cell.length_a   1.000
_cell.length_b   1.000
_cell.length_c   1.000
_cell.angle_alpha   90.00
_cell.angle_beta   90.00
_cell.angle_gamma   90.00
#
_symmetry.space_group_name_H-M   'P 1'
#
loop_
_entity.id
_entity.type
_entity.pdbx_description
1 polymer ?
#
loop_
_entity_poly.entity_id
_entity_poly.type
_entity_poly.pdbx_seq_one_letter_code
_entity_poly.pdbx_strand_id
1 'polypeptide(L)'
;TTPVVEPDRAEVLVQAEATGPVSNKLVPKTALSARILYLIYISLTLLEILALCLAGMPFYDAVVNTFATVCTGGFSVRNLSIASYGLPACEVIITVFMLLCSLNFAVFFLVLTGRLRQALGSDELRFFLLAVALSSAIVFFNVLPLYESAGHALRDTLFQVSSVVSTTGFSTADFALWPTVSQFVLVLLMFLGGCAGSTAGGLKAS
;
A
#
# COMPACT_ATOMS: atom_id res chain seq x y z
N THR A 1 0.86 28.26 15.75
CA THR A 1 0.52 27.87 17.14
C THR A 1 -0.11 26.50 17.10
N THR A 2 0.70 25.45 17.19
CA THR A 2 0.20 24.08 17.41
C THR A 2 -0.48 24.05 18.77
N PRO A 3 -1.71 23.52 18.89
CA PRO A 3 -2.33 23.35 20.19
C PRO A 3 -1.42 22.46 21.02
N VAL A 4 -1.05 22.92 22.20
CA VAL A 4 -0.33 22.13 23.20
C VAL A 4 -1.34 21.10 23.71
N VAL A 5 -1.42 19.95 23.06
CA VAL A 5 -2.17 18.81 23.57
C VAL A 5 -1.33 18.24 24.70
N GLU A 6 -1.89 18.13 25.90
CA GLU A 6 -1.23 17.47 27.02
C GLU A 6 -0.74 16.09 26.58
N PRO A 7 0.50 15.71 26.95
CA PRO A 7 1.14 14.48 26.45
C PRO A 7 0.29 13.21 26.64
N ASP A 8 -0.48 13.12 27.73
CA ASP A 8 -1.36 11.99 28.01
C ASP A 8 -2.54 11.86 27.03
N ARG A 9 -3.09 12.98 26.55
CA ARG A 9 -4.19 12.95 25.56
C ARG A 9 -3.69 12.59 24.16
N ALA A 10 -2.48 13.02 23.82
CA ALA A 10 -1.89 12.65 22.52
C ALA A 10 -1.59 11.14 22.45
N GLU A 11 -1.15 10.52 23.55
CA GLU A 11 -0.96 9.06 23.60
C GLU A 11 -2.29 8.30 23.45
N VAL A 12 -3.37 8.76 24.07
CA VAL A 12 -4.69 8.14 23.99
C VAL A 12 -5.26 8.25 22.56
N LEU A 13 -5.08 9.38 21.88
CA LEU A 13 -5.53 9.55 20.50
C LEU A 13 -4.73 8.67 19.52
N VAL A 14 -3.42 8.61 19.68
CA VAL A 14 -2.56 7.72 18.86
C VAL A 14 -2.90 6.25 19.12
N GLN A 15 -3.21 5.87 20.36
CA GLN A 15 -3.65 4.51 20.70
C GLN A 15 -5.04 4.18 20.15
N ALA A 16 -5.95 5.15 20.06
CA ALA A 16 -7.28 4.95 19.49
C ALA A 16 -7.25 4.75 17.97
N GLU A 17 -6.29 5.36 17.27
CA GLU A 17 -6.10 5.19 15.82
C GLU A 17 -5.22 3.97 15.48
N ALA A 18 -4.30 3.58 16.36
CA ALA A 18 -3.46 2.40 16.19
C ALA A 18 -4.14 1.15 16.77
N THR A 19 -5.07 0.57 16.03
CA THR A 19 -5.65 -0.74 16.36
C THR A 19 -4.63 -1.84 16.10
N GLY A 20 -3.91 -2.29 17.14
CA GLY A 20 -2.98 -3.41 17.06
C GLY A 20 -2.31 -3.68 18.42
N PRO A 21 -1.78 -4.89 18.68
CA PRO A 21 -1.09 -5.19 19.92
C PRO A 21 0.13 -4.30 20.05
N VAL A 22 0.23 -3.69 21.20
CA VAL A 22 1.26 -2.79 21.72
C VAL A 22 2.47 -2.61 20.80
N SER A 23 2.49 -1.51 20.08
CA SER A 23 3.70 -1.06 19.41
C SER A 23 4.83 -0.94 20.44
N ASN A 24 5.82 -1.82 20.34
CA ASN A 24 7.07 -1.63 21.04
C ASN A 24 7.52 -0.20 20.78
N LYS A 25 7.64 0.62 21.82
CA LYS A 25 8.04 2.03 21.74
C LYS A 25 9.37 2.10 21.01
N LEU A 26 9.33 2.36 19.72
CA LEU A 26 10.52 2.43 18.86
C LEU A 26 11.42 3.62 19.26
N VAL A 27 10.82 4.62 19.89
CA VAL A 27 11.51 5.81 20.35
C VAL A 27 10.84 6.34 21.63
N PRO A 28 11.61 6.71 22.68
CA PRO A 28 11.05 7.11 23.98
C PRO A 28 10.24 8.42 23.98
N LYS A 29 10.19 9.16 22.87
CA LYS A 29 9.46 10.42 22.75
C LYS A 29 8.50 10.35 21.56
N THR A 30 7.21 10.40 21.83
CA THR A 30 6.12 10.41 20.84
C THR A 30 6.32 11.43 19.71
N ALA A 31 6.82 12.64 20.05
CA ALA A 31 7.12 13.69 19.06
C ALA A 31 8.25 13.31 18.07
N LEU A 32 9.27 12.56 18.51
CA LEU A 32 10.35 12.13 17.62
C LEU A 32 9.88 11.01 16.70
N SER A 33 9.09 10.07 17.20
CA SER A 33 8.47 9.01 16.40
C SER A 33 7.56 9.61 15.30
N ALA A 34 6.71 10.58 15.65
CA ALA A 34 5.87 11.27 14.70
C ALA A 34 6.67 11.97 13.59
N ARG A 35 7.76 12.66 13.94
CA ARG A 35 8.63 13.31 12.93
C ARG A 35 9.25 12.31 11.96
N ILE A 36 9.71 11.17 12.45
CA ILE A 36 10.29 10.12 11.61
C ILE A 36 9.23 9.56 10.63
N LEU A 37 8.02 9.28 11.13
CA LEU A 37 6.92 8.81 10.30
C LEU A 37 6.55 9.84 9.21
N TYR A 38 6.48 11.13 9.56
CA TYR A 38 6.26 12.21 8.58
C TYR A 38 7.35 12.27 7.52
N LEU A 39 8.62 12.14 7.90
CA LEU A 39 9.73 12.16 6.96
C LEU A 39 9.68 10.96 6.00
N ILE A 40 9.35 9.77 6.49
CA ILE A 40 9.16 8.58 5.65
C ILE A 40 8.02 8.81 4.67
N TYR A 41 6.86 9.29 5.14
CA TYR A 41 5.70 9.59 4.31
C TYR A 41 6.03 10.60 3.20
N ILE A 42 6.65 11.72 3.53
CA ILE A 42 7.06 12.75 2.56
C ILE A 42 8.09 12.19 1.57
N SER A 43 9.05 11.40 2.05
CA SER A 43 10.07 10.79 1.17
C SER A 43 9.46 9.83 0.16
N LEU A 44 8.53 8.97 0.58
CA LEU A 44 7.79 8.07 -0.31
C LEU A 44 6.98 8.85 -1.33
N THR A 45 6.27 9.89 -0.89
CA THR A 45 5.48 10.76 -1.78
C THR A 45 6.34 11.41 -2.86
N LEU A 46 7.46 12.04 -2.49
CA LEU A 46 8.34 12.69 -3.44
C LEU A 46 8.99 11.69 -4.41
N LEU A 47 9.38 10.53 -3.91
CA LEU A 47 10.00 9.48 -4.71
C LEU A 47 9.02 8.90 -5.74
N GLU A 48 7.75 8.70 -5.35
CA GLU A 48 6.71 8.22 -6.26
C GLU A 48 6.37 9.27 -7.34
N ILE A 49 6.21 10.56 -6.97
CA ILE A 49 5.99 11.64 -7.94
C ILE A 49 7.11 11.64 -8.98
N LEU A 50 8.37 11.60 -8.52
CA LEU A 50 9.53 11.59 -9.41
C LEU A 50 9.51 10.37 -10.33
N ALA A 51 9.26 9.18 -9.79
CA ALA A 51 9.22 7.94 -10.56
C ALA A 51 8.11 7.96 -11.63
N LEU A 52 6.90 8.44 -11.30
CA LEU A 52 5.79 8.56 -12.24
C LEU A 52 6.07 9.60 -13.34
N CYS A 53 6.68 10.73 -13.00
CA CYS A 53 7.10 11.73 -13.99
C CYS A 53 8.15 11.17 -14.95
N LEU A 54 9.13 10.43 -14.45
CA LEU A 54 10.15 9.77 -15.27
C LEU A 54 9.55 8.67 -16.16
N ALA A 55 8.49 8.01 -15.70
CA ALA A 55 7.74 7.01 -16.48
C ALA A 55 6.83 7.63 -17.56
N GLY A 56 6.74 8.98 -17.65
CA GLY A 56 6.00 9.70 -18.68
C GLY A 56 4.60 10.14 -18.30
N MET A 57 4.22 10.05 -17.03
CA MET A 57 2.94 10.58 -16.54
C MET A 57 3.01 12.11 -16.45
N PRO A 58 1.96 12.87 -16.87
CA PRO A 58 1.90 14.32 -16.69
C PRO A 58 2.07 14.69 -15.21
N PHE A 59 2.81 15.77 -14.93
CA PHE A 59 3.16 16.17 -13.56
C PHE A 59 1.95 16.31 -12.63
N TYR A 60 0.88 16.95 -13.11
CA TYR A 60 -0.34 17.13 -12.33
C TYR A 60 -0.98 15.77 -11.97
N ASP A 61 -1.11 14.88 -12.96
CA ASP A 61 -1.68 13.55 -12.76
C ASP A 61 -0.78 12.70 -11.84
N ALA A 62 0.56 12.81 -11.98
CA ALA A 62 1.51 12.14 -11.11
C ALA A 62 1.35 12.58 -9.64
N VAL A 63 1.20 13.87 -9.38
CA VAL A 63 1.00 14.40 -8.02
C VAL A 63 -0.31 13.89 -7.43
N VAL A 64 -1.43 13.99 -8.16
CA VAL A 64 -2.74 13.56 -7.66
C VAL A 64 -2.79 12.06 -7.41
N ASN A 65 -2.32 11.25 -8.37
CA ASN A 65 -2.30 9.80 -8.22
C ASN A 65 -1.35 9.37 -7.09
N THR A 66 -0.19 10.03 -6.91
CA THR A 66 0.71 9.75 -5.78
C THR A 66 0.04 10.03 -4.44
N PHE A 67 -0.61 11.17 -4.27
CA PHE A 67 -1.34 11.42 -3.02
C PHE A 67 -2.40 10.34 -2.77
N ALA A 68 -3.14 9.94 -3.80
CA ALA A 68 -4.14 8.89 -3.69
C ALA A 68 -3.52 7.50 -3.43
N THR A 69 -2.29 7.22 -3.90
CA THR A 69 -1.55 5.99 -3.60
C THR A 69 -1.08 5.97 -2.15
N VAL A 70 -0.37 7.03 -1.72
CA VAL A 70 0.29 7.05 -0.41
C VAL A 70 -0.72 7.14 0.74
N CYS A 71 -1.83 7.85 0.55
CA CYS A 71 -2.94 7.86 1.53
C CYS A 71 -3.93 6.70 1.35
N THR A 72 -3.67 5.79 0.39
CA THR A 72 -4.54 4.65 0.06
C THR A 72 -5.99 5.07 -0.24
N GLY A 73 -6.16 6.19 -0.97
CA GLY A 73 -7.48 6.77 -1.26
C GLY A 73 -8.08 6.35 -2.61
N GLY A 74 -7.26 5.93 -3.58
CA GLY A 74 -7.69 5.40 -4.89
C GLY A 74 -8.36 6.38 -5.84
N PHE A 75 -8.31 7.67 -5.55
CA PHE A 75 -8.88 8.69 -6.43
C PHE A 75 -7.94 8.99 -7.60
N SER A 76 -8.44 8.90 -8.81
CA SER A 76 -7.70 9.25 -10.02
C SER A 76 -8.36 10.43 -10.73
N VAL A 77 -7.54 11.19 -11.48
CA VAL A 77 -8.00 12.31 -12.31
C VAL A 77 -8.86 11.81 -13.49
N ARG A 78 -8.66 10.54 -13.90
CA ARG A 78 -9.32 9.94 -15.06
C ARG A 78 -10.37 8.91 -14.67
N ASN A 79 -11.48 8.86 -15.41
CA ASN A 79 -12.62 7.97 -15.13
C ASN A 79 -12.27 6.48 -15.15
N LEU A 80 -11.32 6.06 -16.01
CA LEU A 80 -10.84 4.67 -16.08
C LEU A 80 -9.65 4.42 -15.14
N SER A 81 -9.44 5.26 -14.13
CA SER A 81 -8.33 5.15 -13.18
C SER A 81 -6.97 5.05 -13.90
N ILE A 82 -6.08 4.20 -13.44
CA ILE A 82 -4.72 4.04 -13.98
C ILE A 82 -4.72 3.40 -15.36
N ALA A 83 -5.73 2.59 -15.69
CA ALA A 83 -5.88 2.00 -17.03
C ALA A 83 -5.84 3.02 -18.17
N SER A 84 -6.35 4.24 -17.94
CA SER A 84 -6.46 5.29 -18.96
C SER A 84 -5.13 5.87 -19.43
N TYR A 85 -4.03 5.62 -18.71
CA TYR A 85 -2.71 6.11 -19.11
C TYR A 85 -2.01 5.19 -20.12
N GLY A 86 -2.32 3.89 -20.10
CA GLY A 86 -1.69 2.90 -20.99
C GLY A 86 -0.17 2.82 -20.81
N LEU A 87 0.34 3.16 -19.64
CA LEU A 87 1.77 3.19 -19.32
C LEU A 87 2.13 2.04 -18.37
N PRO A 88 2.63 0.91 -18.88
CA PRO A 88 2.98 -0.25 -18.05
C PRO A 88 3.96 0.06 -16.92
N ALA A 89 4.88 1.00 -17.14
CA ALA A 89 5.83 1.44 -16.13
C ALA A 89 5.14 2.12 -14.94
N CYS A 90 4.14 2.97 -15.21
CA CYS A 90 3.37 3.64 -14.16
C CYS A 90 2.57 2.63 -13.32
N GLU A 91 1.97 1.62 -13.96
CA GLU A 91 1.24 0.56 -13.27
C GLU A 91 2.13 -0.21 -12.30
N VAL A 92 3.35 -0.58 -12.74
CA VAL A 92 4.32 -1.27 -11.87
C VAL A 92 4.77 -0.37 -10.71
N ILE A 93 5.08 0.90 -10.98
CA ILE A 93 5.49 1.85 -9.95
C ILE A 93 4.38 1.97 -8.88
N ILE A 94 3.14 2.26 -9.30
CA ILE A 94 2.00 2.39 -8.38
C ILE A 94 1.78 1.10 -7.59
N THR A 95 1.88 -0.09 -8.23
CA THR A 95 1.77 -1.39 -7.53
C THR A 95 2.79 -1.50 -6.39
N VAL A 96 4.05 -1.17 -6.67
CA VAL A 96 5.12 -1.23 -5.66
C VAL A 96 4.83 -0.24 -4.52
N PHE A 97 4.42 0.99 -4.83
CA PHE A 97 4.14 1.99 -3.79
C PHE A 97 2.88 1.66 -2.99
N MET A 98 1.82 1.11 -3.58
CA MET A 98 0.66 0.59 -2.85
C MET A 98 1.07 -0.47 -1.82
N LEU A 99 1.93 -1.41 -2.20
CA LEU A 99 2.44 -2.43 -1.28
C LEU A 99 3.32 -1.80 -0.19
N LEU A 100 4.24 -0.89 -0.54
CA LEU A 100 5.08 -0.20 0.43
C LEU A 100 4.25 0.58 1.46
N CYS A 101 3.26 1.34 1.03
CA CYS A 101 2.39 2.11 1.92
C CYS A 101 1.49 1.22 2.80
N SER A 102 1.29 -0.04 2.42
CA SER A 102 0.57 -1.04 3.21
C SER A 102 1.42 -1.70 4.29
N LEU A 103 2.75 -1.49 4.26
CA LEU A 103 3.65 -2.00 5.29
C LEU A 103 3.62 -1.12 6.54
N ASN A 104 3.91 -1.71 7.69
CA ASN A 104 4.11 -0.98 8.93
C ASN A 104 5.28 0.01 8.78
N PHE A 105 5.04 1.29 9.05
CA PHE A 105 6.08 2.32 8.95
C PHE A 105 7.27 2.07 9.90
N ALA A 106 7.09 1.31 10.98
CA ALA A 106 8.18 0.85 11.83
C ALA A 106 9.19 -0.02 11.08
N VAL A 107 8.76 -0.78 10.07
CA VAL A 107 9.65 -1.58 9.21
C VAL A 107 10.61 -0.67 8.45
N PHE A 108 10.14 0.46 7.91
CA PHE A 108 11.01 1.44 7.24
C PHE A 108 12.06 2.02 8.19
N PHE A 109 11.66 2.32 9.43
CA PHE A 109 12.61 2.80 10.44
C PHE A 109 13.70 1.75 10.76
N LEU A 110 13.31 0.48 10.87
CA LEU A 110 14.28 -0.62 11.08
C LEU A 110 15.21 -0.79 9.88
N VAL A 111 14.70 -0.65 8.66
CA VAL A 111 15.52 -0.68 7.44
C VAL A 111 16.52 0.48 7.42
N LEU A 112 16.09 1.70 7.70
CA LEU A 112 16.94 2.90 7.74
C LEU A 112 18.02 2.82 8.83
N THR A 113 17.75 2.13 9.94
CA THR A 113 18.71 1.90 11.03
C THR A 113 19.60 0.67 10.81
N GLY A 114 19.55 0.03 9.64
CA GLY A 114 20.39 -1.13 9.29
C GLY A 114 19.97 -2.44 9.95
N ARG A 115 18.81 -2.50 10.58
CA ARG A 115 18.30 -3.69 11.29
C ARG A 115 17.41 -4.56 10.43
N LEU A 116 17.85 -4.87 9.19
CA LEU A 116 17.09 -5.63 8.20
C LEU A 116 16.59 -6.98 8.71
N ARG A 117 17.39 -7.69 9.50
CA ARG A 117 16.98 -8.99 10.08
C ARG A 117 15.78 -8.87 11.02
N GLN A 118 15.68 -7.78 11.77
CA GLN A 118 14.54 -7.53 12.65
C GLN A 118 13.30 -7.09 11.85
N ALA A 119 13.50 -6.29 10.80
CA ALA A 119 12.43 -5.89 9.88
C ALA A 119 11.79 -7.10 9.19
N LEU A 120 12.61 -7.98 8.58
CA LEU A 120 12.16 -9.19 7.91
C LEU A 120 11.73 -10.31 8.88
N GLY A 121 12.08 -10.19 10.15
CA GLY A 121 11.71 -11.11 11.21
C GLY A 121 10.30 -10.89 11.77
N SER A 122 9.62 -9.81 11.40
CA SER A 122 8.25 -9.56 11.87
C SER A 122 7.28 -10.55 11.23
N ASP A 123 6.52 -11.26 12.07
CA ASP A 123 5.53 -12.24 11.61
C ASP A 123 4.42 -11.57 10.80
N GLU A 124 4.05 -10.34 11.16
CA GLU A 124 3.09 -9.51 10.45
C GLU A 124 3.49 -9.27 8.98
N LEU A 125 4.75 -8.84 8.74
CA LEU A 125 5.26 -8.63 7.39
C LEU A 125 5.27 -9.92 6.57
N ARG A 126 5.69 -11.03 7.18
CA ARG A 126 5.73 -12.34 6.52
C ARG A 126 4.33 -12.81 6.14
N PHE A 127 3.37 -12.70 7.07
CA PHE A 127 1.97 -13.03 6.80
C PHE A 127 1.41 -12.19 5.67
N PHE A 128 1.61 -10.87 5.70
CA PHE A 128 1.16 -9.96 4.66
C PHE A 128 1.73 -10.31 3.28
N LEU A 129 3.05 -10.48 3.18
CA LEU A 129 3.71 -10.84 1.91
C LEU A 129 3.27 -12.21 1.40
N LEU A 130 3.07 -13.18 2.29
CA LEU A 130 2.59 -14.50 1.94
C LEU A 130 1.15 -14.46 1.44
N ALA A 131 0.28 -13.68 2.10
CA ALA A 131 -1.11 -13.48 1.67
C ALA A 131 -1.16 -12.84 0.27
N VAL A 132 -0.37 -11.79 0.02
CA VAL A 132 -0.27 -11.14 -1.29
C VAL A 132 0.25 -12.12 -2.35
N ALA A 133 1.32 -12.86 -2.07
CA ALA A 133 1.91 -13.80 -3.01
C ALA A 133 0.96 -14.96 -3.36
N LEU A 134 0.32 -15.54 -2.34
CA LEU A 134 -0.62 -16.66 -2.54
C LEU A 134 -1.85 -16.21 -3.33
N SER A 135 -2.45 -15.09 -2.96
CA SER A 135 -3.62 -14.54 -3.66
C SER A 135 -3.27 -14.16 -5.10
N SER A 136 -2.11 -13.53 -5.31
CA SER A 136 -1.65 -13.21 -6.67
C SER A 136 -1.42 -14.47 -7.50
N ALA A 137 -0.87 -15.53 -6.94
CA ALA A 137 -0.68 -16.80 -7.65
C ALA A 137 -2.04 -17.42 -8.05
N ILE A 138 -2.99 -17.50 -7.11
CA ILE A 138 -4.32 -18.07 -7.39
C ILE A 138 -5.03 -17.27 -8.49
N VAL A 139 -5.07 -15.93 -8.36
CA VAL A 139 -5.73 -15.06 -9.34
C VAL A 139 -5.02 -15.15 -10.69
N PHE A 140 -3.69 -15.11 -10.73
CA PHE A 140 -2.90 -15.20 -11.96
C PHE A 140 -3.19 -16.45 -12.76
N PHE A 141 -3.13 -17.64 -12.15
CA PHE A 141 -3.40 -18.89 -12.88
C PHE A 141 -4.85 -19.00 -13.34
N ASN A 142 -5.79 -18.38 -12.62
CA ASN A 142 -7.20 -18.40 -12.97
C ASN A 142 -7.53 -17.43 -14.12
N VAL A 143 -6.84 -16.29 -14.19
CA VAL A 143 -7.05 -15.22 -15.17
C VAL A 143 -6.20 -15.41 -16.43
N LEU A 144 -5.09 -16.17 -16.34
CA LEU A 144 -4.16 -16.41 -17.45
C LEU A 144 -4.82 -16.80 -18.78
N PRO A 145 -5.88 -17.67 -18.82
CA PRO A 145 -6.54 -18.02 -20.07
C PRO A 145 -7.28 -16.87 -20.78
N LEU A 146 -7.54 -15.76 -20.08
CA LEU A 146 -8.24 -14.58 -20.62
C LEU A 146 -7.29 -13.61 -21.34
N TYR A 147 -5.99 -13.76 -21.15
CA TYR A 147 -4.98 -12.84 -21.65
C TYR A 147 -4.13 -13.49 -22.74
N GLU A 148 -3.79 -12.73 -23.77
CA GLU A 148 -2.88 -13.18 -24.83
C GLU A 148 -1.42 -13.29 -24.36
N SER A 149 -1.05 -12.51 -23.31
CA SER A 149 0.31 -12.45 -22.76
C SER A 149 0.32 -12.70 -21.26
N ALA A 150 1.14 -13.67 -20.82
CA ALA A 150 1.34 -13.95 -19.42
C ALA A 150 1.92 -12.74 -18.65
N GLY A 151 2.73 -11.91 -19.29
CA GLY A 151 3.26 -10.69 -18.67
C GLY A 151 2.17 -9.65 -18.39
N HIS A 152 1.20 -9.50 -19.29
CA HIS A 152 0.05 -8.63 -19.08
C HIS A 152 -0.85 -9.15 -17.96
N ALA A 153 -1.19 -10.44 -18.01
CA ALA A 153 -1.96 -11.09 -16.95
C ALA A 153 -1.31 -10.94 -15.56
N LEU A 154 0.01 -11.11 -15.48
CA LEU A 154 0.75 -10.96 -14.21
C LEU A 154 0.69 -9.53 -13.69
N ARG A 155 0.89 -8.54 -14.56
CA ARG A 155 0.87 -7.12 -14.19
C ARG A 155 -0.51 -6.71 -13.66
N ASP A 156 -1.57 -7.01 -14.38
CA ASP A 156 -2.93 -6.68 -13.96
C ASP A 156 -3.33 -7.42 -12.69
N THR A 157 -2.95 -8.69 -12.56
CA THR A 157 -3.18 -9.46 -11.34
C THR A 157 -2.50 -8.83 -10.13
N LEU A 158 -1.19 -8.53 -10.23
CA LEU A 158 -0.43 -7.91 -9.14
C LEU A 158 -0.99 -6.54 -8.79
N PHE A 159 -1.37 -5.75 -9.80
CA PHE A 159 -1.97 -4.45 -9.60
C PHE A 159 -3.29 -4.55 -8.82
N GLN A 160 -4.22 -5.40 -9.27
CA GLN A 160 -5.53 -5.55 -8.64
C GLN A 160 -5.44 -6.13 -7.23
N VAL A 161 -4.61 -7.16 -7.01
CA VAL A 161 -4.38 -7.73 -5.68
C VAL A 161 -3.78 -6.67 -4.74
N SER A 162 -2.77 -5.93 -5.20
CA SER A 162 -2.16 -4.86 -4.41
C SER A 162 -3.14 -3.73 -4.10
N SER A 163 -3.94 -3.32 -5.07
CA SER A 163 -4.95 -2.28 -4.93
C SER A 163 -6.03 -2.65 -3.90
N VAL A 164 -6.46 -3.90 -3.90
CA VAL A 164 -7.47 -4.39 -2.96
C VAL A 164 -6.90 -4.55 -1.56
N VAL A 165 -5.74 -5.21 -1.42
CA VAL A 165 -5.15 -5.48 -0.08
C VAL A 165 -4.63 -4.22 0.59
N SER A 166 -4.17 -3.23 -0.20
CA SER A 166 -3.79 -1.91 0.29
C SER A 166 -4.98 -1.01 0.62
N THR A 167 -6.20 -1.47 0.30
CA THR A 167 -7.42 -0.67 0.39
C THR A 167 -7.38 0.63 -0.44
N THR A 168 -6.50 0.71 -1.43
CA THR A 168 -6.38 1.89 -2.30
C THR A 168 -7.55 1.97 -3.27
N GLY A 169 -7.86 0.91 -4.02
CA GLY A 169 -9.01 0.89 -4.93
C GLY A 169 -8.74 1.41 -6.35
N PHE A 170 -7.50 1.59 -6.76
CA PHE A 170 -7.16 1.82 -8.17
C PHE A 170 -7.46 0.60 -9.04
N SER A 171 -7.73 0.82 -10.33
CA SER A 171 -7.97 -0.26 -11.26
C SER A 171 -7.20 -0.09 -12.58
N THR A 172 -6.69 -1.21 -13.14
CA THR A 172 -6.11 -1.32 -14.48
C THR A 172 -6.95 -2.21 -15.38
N ALA A 173 -7.76 -3.09 -14.80
CA ALA A 173 -8.63 -4.00 -15.51
C ALA A 173 -10.01 -4.10 -14.84
N ASP A 174 -11.03 -4.44 -15.60
CA ASP A 174 -12.36 -4.73 -15.06
C ASP A 174 -12.38 -6.15 -14.48
N PHE A 175 -12.18 -6.27 -13.18
CA PHE A 175 -12.22 -7.57 -12.48
C PHE A 175 -13.62 -8.19 -12.43
N ALA A 176 -14.68 -7.47 -12.77
CA ALA A 176 -16.02 -8.04 -12.88
C ALA A 176 -16.13 -9.06 -14.04
N LEU A 177 -15.23 -8.94 -15.03
CA LEU A 177 -15.12 -9.89 -16.15
C LEU A 177 -14.24 -11.11 -15.84
N TRP A 178 -13.57 -11.12 -14.67
CA TRP A 178 -12.70 -12.22 -14.27
C TRP A 178 -13.50 -13.43 -13.77
N PRO A 179 -12.91 -14.65 -13.78
CA PRO A 179 -13.58 -15.84 -13.28
C PRO A 179 -14.00 -15.69 -11.82
N THR A 180 -15.11 -16.32 -11.45
CA THR A 180 -15.72 -16.22 -10.11
C THR A 180 -14.75 -16.50 -8.97
N VAL A 181 -13.81 -17.44 -9.15
CA VAL A 181 -12.78 -17.75 -8.14
C VAL A 181 -11.88 -16.53 -7.87
N SER A 182 -11.45 -15.82 -8.94
CA SER A 182 -10.64 -14.61 -8.79
C SER A 182 -11.40 -13.50 -8.10
N GLN A 183 -12.68 -13.29 -8.47
CA GLN A 183 -13.54 -12.32 -7.80
C GLN A 183 -13.72 -12.65 -6.31
N PHE A 184 -13.93 -13.92 -5.97
CA PHE A 184 -14.08 -14.37 -4.59
C PHE A 184 -12.81 -14.13 -3.77
N VAL A 185 -11.62 -14.41 -4.33
CA VAL A 185 -10.34 -14.13 -3.68
C VAL A 185 -10.17 -12.62 -3.44
N LEU A 186 -10.50 -11.77 -4.42
CA LEU A 186 -10.44 -10.31 -4.25
C LEU A 186 -11.40 -9.83 -3.15
N VAL A 187 -12.63 -10.39 -3.08
CA VAL A 187 -13.58 -10.07 -2.01
C VAL A 187 -13.04 -10.48 -0.63
N LEU A 188 -12.42 -11.66 -0.51
CA LEU A 188 -11.77 -12.06 0.74
C LEU A 188 -10.62 -11.12 1.13
N LEU A 189 -9.84 -10.66 0.16
CA LEU A 189 -8.76 -9.69 0.39
C LEU A 189 -9.26 -8.32 0.85
N MET A 190 -10.48 -7.91 0.50
CA MET A 190 -11.09 -6.66 1.00
C MET A 190 -11.26 -6.66 2.53
N PHE A 191 -11.45 -7.83 3.15
CA PHE A 191 -11.50 -7.95 4.60
C PHE A 191 -10.11 -7.94 5.24
N LEU A 192 -9.10 -8.43 4.53
CA LEU A 192 -7.70 -8.33 4.94
C LEU A 192 -7.21 -6.92 4.59
N GLY A 193 -6.72 -6.19 5.58
CA GLY A 193 -6.12 -4.87 5.38
C GLY A 193 -4.60 -4.96 5.34
N GLY A 194 -3.96 -3.80 5.24
CA GLY A 194 -2.50 -3.68 5.41
C GLY A 194 -2.05 -3.95 6.83
N CYS A 195 -0.75 -3.87 7.05
CA CYS A 195 -0.12 -4.03 8.36
C CYS A 195 -0.58 -2.96 9.36
N ALA A 196 -0.52 -3.26 10.65
CA ALA A 196 -0.76 -2.29 11.70
C ALA A 196 0.27 -1.14 11.61
N GLY A 197 -0.17 0.12 11.78
CA GLY A 197 0.72 1.27 11.61
C GLY A 197 1.12 1.57 10.15
N SER A 198 0.33 1.11 9.18
CA SER A 198 0.36 1.53 7.77
C SER A 198 -0.77 2.52 7.47
N THR A 199 -0.75 3.14 6.27
CA THR A 199 -1.85 3.99 5.80
C THR A 199 -3.07 3.19 5.33
N ALA A 200 -2.93 1.89 5.06
CA ALA A 200 -4.01 1.03 4.60
C ALA A 200 -5.12 0.86 5.64
N GLY A 201 -6.36 0.75 5.18
CA GLY A 201 -7.54 0.42 6.00
C GLY A 201 -7.71 -1.09 6.23
N GLY A 202 -8.94 -1.50 6.56
CA GLY A 202 -9.32 -2.91 6.73
C GLY A 202 -8.94 -3.51 8.08
N LEU A 203 -9.21 -4.83 8.23
CA LEU A 203 -8.77 -5.59 9.40
C LEU A 203 -7.26 -5.74 9.35
N LYS A 204 -6.57 -5.18 10.33
CA LYS A 204 -5.11 -5.20 10.38
C LYS A 204 -4.60 -6.64 10.50
N ALA A 205 -3.60 -6.98 9.67
CA ALA A 205 -2.88 -8.23 9.76
C ALA A 205 -1.95 -8.20 10.98
N SER A 206 -2.47 -8.55 12.15
CA SER A 206 -1.73 -8.55 13.43
C SER A 206 -1.81 -9.91 14.12
#